data_5d9765f6b061960fe71f2dddc4bdf3e8
#
_entry.id   5d9765f6b061960fe71f2dddc4bdf3e8
#
_cell.length_a   1.000
_cell.length_b   1.000
_cell.length_c   1.000
_cell.angle_alpha   90.00
_cell.angle_beta   90.00
_cell.angle_gamma   90.00
#
_symmetry.space_group_name_H-M   'P 1'
#
loop_
_entity.id
_entity.type
_entity.pdbx_description
1 polymer ?
#
loop_
_entity_poly.entity_id
_entity_poly.type
_entity_poly.pdbx_seq_one_letter_code
_entity_poly.pdbx_strand_id
1 'polypeptide(L)'
;MNIKLTQTLPKTHTQKILKKEAKSKDAACLVVLVDDKKNIVAESALSDYQTRIEQLIEVSHFSGSACETVEDYALAGDKKTTKQNPVQLLLVGVGNLEKLSQSVLQKIANTIYQSTQKRVDSITVALGDALEENQFGQFALNLLAASYRFDKYKSEQKTPVLTDIYLLADNSLQDSLVFAEAVFKGQSLTRDVANEPGNICFPAYMAEQAQALAKTYPDLLKVTVLGEDEMSALGMNCFLAVAQGSTKEGKLVLMEYQGKSAFSANAGKASVNSAKVTGGLKALTDKLPTKLPSKKASKKTEKNNDTSTTQMTNDDAPIVLVGKGVTFDSGGISIKPGAAMDEMKFDMGGSASVLGTIKALCEARLPINVVGALACAENMPSGDATRPGDIVKAMNGKSVEILNTDAEGRLVLADTLCYVQRYNPKAIIDVATLTGACVVALGHVRSAVFSNDEDVLFDLENASNQSGDLIWHMPLDDEYQAQLDSPIADMQNIGGKGAGAVTAACFLSRFVEEGQAWAHLDIAGTAWNSGANKAATGRPVPLFMQYLKNSTNMV
;
A
#
# COMPACT_ATOMS: atom_id res chain seq x y z
N MET A 1 7.88 -13.70 11.11
CA MET A 1 7.08 -13.37 12.31
C MET A 1 5.72 -14.01 12.17
N ASN A 2 5.31 -14.82 13.15
CA ASN A 2 3.96 -15.41 13.19
C ASN A 2 3.13 -14.65 14.20
N ILE A 3 1.87 -14.34 13.86
CA ILE A 3 0.91 -13.74 14.77
C ILE A 3 -0.32 -14.64 14.85
N LYS A 4 -0.87 -14.84 16.04
CA LYS A 4 -1.98 -15.75 16.25
C LYS A 4 -2.93 -15.20 17.31
N LEU A 5 -4.23 -15.40 17.09
CA LEU A 5 -5.24 -15.16 18.10
C LEU A 5 -5.29 -16.34 19.09
N THR A 6 -5.56 -16.07 20.35
CA THR A 6 -5.74 -17.09 21.40
C THR A 6 -6.77 -16.63 22.42
N GLN A 7 -7.59 -17.54 22.93
CA GLN A 7 -8.56 -17.26 24.00
C GLN A 7 -8.02 -17.61 25.40
N THR A 8 -6.90 -18.33 25.45
CA THR A 8 -6.26 -18.71 26.70
C THR A 8 -4.76 -18.49 26.62
N LEU A 9 -4.13 -18.29 27.75
CA LEU A 9 -2.67 -18.22 27.79
C LEU A 9 -2.07 -19.50 27.23
N PRO A 10 -1.17 -19.42 26.23
CA PRO A 10 -0.61 -20.61 25.59
C PRO A 10 0.10 -21.53 26.59
N LYS A 11 -0.17 -22.82 26.52
CA LYS A 11 0.48 -23.85 27.39
C LYS A 11 2.00 -23.87 27.26
N THR A 12 2.56 -23.35 26.17
CA THR A 12 3.99 -23.16 25.97
C THR A 12 4.60 -22.18 26.96
N HIS A 13 3.83 -21.22 27.47
CA HIS A 13 4.25 -20.35 28.57
C HIS A 13 4.32 -21.12 29.90
N THR A 14 3.60 -22.25 30.00
CA THR A 14 3.51 -23.06 31.22
C THR A 14 4.32 -24.37 31.21
N GLN A 15 4.65 -24.94 30.05
CA GLN A 15 5.25 -26.30 29.99
C GLN A 15 6.72 -26.36 29.55
N LYS A 16 7.25 -25.41 28.77
CA LYS A 16 8.63 -25.46 28.27
C LYS A 16 9.71 -25.18 29.32
N ILE A 17 9.34 -24.44 30.37
CA ILE A 17 10.30 -24.09 31.46
C ILE A 17 10.57 -25.25 32.44
N LEU A 18 9.75 -26.31 32.43
CA LEU A 18 9.87 -27.45 33.32
C LEU A 18 10.88 -28.53 32.87
N LYS A 19 11.37 -28.50 31.63
CA LYS A 19 12.44 -29.41 31.20
C LYS A 19 13.81 -28.79 31.46
N LYS A 20 14.58 -29.42 32.29
CA LYS A 20 15.94 -29.06 32.77
C LYS A 20 17.01 -28.79 31.66
N GLU A 21 16.62 -28.78 30.39
CA GLU A 21 17.47 -28.61 29.22
C GLU A 21 17.07 -27.43 28.33
N ALA A 22 16.25 -26.48 28.82
CA ALA A 22 15.93 -25.27 28.06
C ALA A 22 17.22 -24.48 27.82
N LYS A 23 17.80 -24.62 26.65
CA LYS A 23 18.77 -23.66 26.13
C LYS A 23 18.09 -22.30 26.20
N SER A 24 18.79 -21.24 26.58
CA SER A 24 18.33 -19.86 26.83
C SER A 24 17.58 -19.17 25.70
N LYS A 25 17.03 -19.93 24.73
CA LYS A 25 16.31 -19.48 23.54
C LYS A 25 14.77 -19.67 23.60
N ASP A 26 14.23 -20.23 24.67
CA ASP A 26 12.79 -20.51 24.80
C ASP A 26 12.12 -19.59 25.83
N ALA A 27 12.48 -18.31 25.87
CA ALA A 27 11.93 -17.35 26.81
C ALA A 27 10.62 -16.74 26.25
N ALA A 28 9.57 -16.78 27.07
CA ALA A 28 8.27 -16.17 26.75
C ALA A 28 8.00 -14.95 27.64
N CYS A 29 7.30 -13.95 27.10
CA CYS A 29 6.90 -12.75 27.83
C CYS A 29 5.38 -12.54 27.76
N LEU A 30 4.76 -12.26 28.88
CA LEU A 30 3.38 -11.80 28.99
C LEU A 30 3.38 -10.27 29.01
N VAL A 31 2.79 -9.67 27.98
CA VAL A 31 2.62 -8.23 27.86
C VAL A 31 1.24 -7.85 28.41
N VAL A 32 1.23 -7.03 29.42
CA VAL A 32 0.03 -6.55 30.11
C VAL A 32 -0.14 -5.07 29.83
N LEU A 33 -1.29 -4.70 29.31
CA LEU A 33 -1.66 -3.32 29.05
C LEU A 33 -2.34 -2.72 30.29
N VAL A 34 -1.98 -1.50 30.63
CA VAL A 34 -2.50 -0.80 31.81
C VAL A 34 -2.87 0.63 31.43
N ASP A 35 -4.07 1.08 31.79
CA ASP A 35 -4.53 2.44 31.51
C ASP A 35 -3.99 3.51 32.51
N ASP A 36 -4.29 4.78 32.25
CA ASP A 36 -3.88 5.92 33.11
C ASP A 36 -4.62 5.97 34.44
N LYS A 37 -5.66 5.14 34.64
CA LYS A 37 -6.34 4.91 35.92
C LYS A 37 -5.80 3.70 36.68
N LYS A 38 -4.75 3.06 36.13
CA LYS A 38 -4.09 1.81 36.61
C LYS A 38 -4.97 0.56 36.52
N ASN A 39 -6.01 0.57 35.67
CA ASN A 39 -6.80 -0.61 35.41
C ASN A 39 -6.01 -1.54 34.47
N ILE A 40 -6.04 -2.84 34.79
CA ILE A 40 -5.43 -3.88 33.96
C ILE A 40 -6.39 -4.20 32.81
N VAL A 41 -5.90 -4.06 31.57
CA VAL A 41 -6.64 -4.49 30.38
C VAL A 41 -6.70 -6.02 30.37
N ALA A 42 -7.87 -6.59 30.03
CA ALA A 42 -8.10 -8.05 30.07
C ALA A 42 -7.91 -8.71 31.46
N GLU A 43 -8.26 -8.02 32.54
CA GLU A 43 -8.06 -8.44 33.93
C GLU A 43 -8.56 -9.87 34.20
N SER A 44 -9.76 -10.23 33.71
CA SER A 44 -10.36 -11.54 33.89
C SER A 44 -9.50 -12.70 33.35
N ALA A 45 -8.82 -12.49 32.24
CA ALA A 45 -7.94 -13.45 31.62
C ALA A 45 -6.57 -13.57 32.31
N LEU A 46 -6.24 -12.62 33.20
CA LEU A 46 -4.96 -12.47 33.91
C LEU A 46 -5.08 -12.77 35.42
N SER A 47 -6.17 -13.36 35.88
CA SER A 47 -6.44 -13.62 37.31
C SER A 47 -5.27 -14.30 38.04
N ASP A 48 -4.57 -15.24 37.40
CA ASP A 48 -3.42 -15.94 38.00
C ASP A 48 -2.20 -15.04 38.22
N TYR A 49 -2.15 -13.89 37.57
CA TYR A 49 -1.04 -12.92 37.61
C TYR A 49 -1.43 -11.60 38.31
N GLN A 50 -2.70 -11.41 38.65
CA GLN A 50 -3.25 -10.13 39.11
C GLN A 50 -2.46 -9.55 40.29
N THR A 51 -2.28 -10.31 41.37
CA THR A 51 -1.54 -9.86 42.56
C THR A 51 -0.12 -9.39 42.23
N ARG A 52 0.55 -10.10 41.32
CA ARG A 52 1.91 -9.74 40.90
C ARG A 52 1.93 -8.48 40.05
N ILE A 53 0.96 -8.31 39.16
CA ILE A 53 0.81 -7.11 38.31
C ILE A 53 0.53 -5.89 39.18
N GLU A 54 -0.40 -5.99 40.14
CA GLU A 54 -0.75 -4.91 41.08
C GLU A 54 0.47 -4.51 41.93
N GLN A 55 1.21 -5.49 42.50
CA GLN A 55 2.44 -5.22 43.22
C GLN A 55 3.48 -4.50 42.36
N LEU A 56 3.63 -4.92 41.11
CA LEU A 56 4.59 -4.31 40.19
C LEU A 56 4.20 -2.86 39.86
N ILE A 57 2.90 -2.59 39.63
CA ILE A 57 2.37 -1.23 39.43
C ILE A 57 2.69 -0.34 40.63
N GLU A 58 2.48 -0.86 41.84
CA GLU A 58 2.70 -0.09 43.08
C GLU A 58 4.18 0.20 43.31
N VAL A 59 5.03 -0.83 43.31
CA VAL A 59 6.46 -0.73 43.61
C VAL A 59 7.22 0.09 42.59
N SER A 60 6.84 0.02 41.32
CA SER A 60 7.49 0.78 40.27
C SER A 60 6.92 2.19 40.09
N HIS A 61 5.88 2.55 40.83
CA HIS A 61 5.13 3.79 40.66
C HIS A 61 4.61 3.96 39.21
N PHE A 62 4.26 2.86 38.57
CA PHE A 62 3.78 2.85 37.17
C PHE A 62 2.51 3.71 37.05
N SER A 63 2.52 4.65 36.09
CA SER A 63 1.42 5.59 35.91
C SER A 63 0.38 5.15 34.88
N GLY A 64 0.73 4.19 33.99
CA GLY A 64 -0.09 3.79 32.86
C GLY A 64 -0.08 4.77 31.70
N SER A 65 0.79 5.78 31.72
CA SER A 65 0.95 6.74 30.61
C SER A 65 1.33 6.00 29.32
N ALA A 66 0.84 6.50 28.18
CA ALA A 66 1.07 5.84 26.90
C ALA A 66 2.56 5.58 26.63
N CYS A 67 2.90 4.33 26.32
CA CYS A 67 4.27 3.85 26.06
C CYS A 67 5.20 3.81 27.27
N GLU A 68 4.73 4.08 28.49
CA GLU A 68 5.48 3.75 29.70
C GLU A 68 5.65 2.24 29.80
N THR A 69 6.83 1.77 30.21
CA THR A 69 7.11 0.33 30.34
C THR A 69 7.77 0.00 31.66
N VAL A 70 7.35 -1.13 32.26
CA VAL A 70 8.02 -1.73 33.40
C VAL A 70 8.15 -3.23 33.17
N GLU A 71 9.33 -3.76 33.45
CA GLU A 71 9.67 -5.16 33.25
C GLU A 71 9.89 -5.85 34.59
N ASP A 72 9.34 -7.05 34.76
CA ASP A 72 9.63 -7.93 35.88
C ASP A 72 10.19 -9.26 35.37
N TYR A 73 11.44 -9.52 35.73
CA TYR A 73 12.13 -10.78 35.52
C TYR A 73 12.01 -11.61 36.78
N ALA A 74 10.97 -12.45 36.89
CA ALA A 74 10.92 -13.40 37.98
C ALA A 74 12.11 -14.36 37.87
N LEU A 75 13.13 -14.13 38.68
CA LEU A 75 14.24 -15.05 38.82
C LEU A 75 13.70 -16.43 39.23
N ALA A 76 14.07 -17.47 38.50
CA ALA A 76 13.83 -18.85 38.85
C ALA A 76 14.64 -19.17 40.15
N GLY A 77 14.14 -18.72 41.31
CA GLY A 77 14.94 -18.83 42.56
C GLY A 77 14.16 -19.05 43.83
N ASP A 78 12.86 -18.82 43.86
CA ASP A 78 12.10 -19.06 45.10
C ASP A 78 11.53 -20.49 45.11
N LYS A 79 12.25 -21.40 45.75
CA LYS A 79 11.92 -22.84 45.85
C LYS A 79 10.63 -23.13 46.60
N LYS A 80 9.90 -22.14 47.09
CA LYS A 80 8.65 -22.30 47.83
C LYS A 80 7.37 -22.05 47.04
N THR A 81 7.45 -21.42 45.85
CA THR A 81 6.30 -21.18 44.99
C THR A 81 6.29 -22.04 43.72
N THR A 82 6.89 -23.22 43.77
CA THR A 82 7.24 -24.14 42.67
C THR A 82 6.09 -24.80 41.92
N LYS A 83 4.91 -24.21 41.86
CA LYS A 83 3.83 -24.66 40.96
C LYS A 83 3.48 -23.68 39.86
N GLN A 84 3.98 -22.46 39.87
CA GLN A 84 3.75 -21.47 38.83
C GLN A 84 5.05 -21.13 38.10
N ASN A 85 5.01 -21.19 36.78
CA ASN A 85 6.20 -20.98 35.92
C ASN A 85 6.63 -19.49 35.96
N PRO A 86 7.95 -19.23 35.96
CA PRO A 86 8.44 -17.87 35.82
C PRO A 86 8.17 -17.36 34.42
N VAL A 87 7.17 -16.52 34.28
CA VAL A 87 6.87 -15.78 33.04
C VAL A 87 7.45 -14.38 33.21
N GLN A 88 8.18 -13.90 32.21
CA GLN A 88 8.52 -12.48 32.15
C GLN A 88 7.26 -11.65 31.99
N LEU A 89 7.12 -10.60 32.78
CA LEU A 89 6.05 -9.61 32.65
C LEU A 89 6.62 -8.34 32.06
N LEU A 90 5.92 -7.79 31.07
CA LEU A 90 6.11 -6.45 30.54
C LEU A 90 4.82 -5.69 30.71
N LEU A 91 4.80 -4.71 31.62
CA LEU A 91 3.70 -3.74 31.70
C LEU A 91 3.92 -2.65 30.65
N VAL A 92 2.87 -2.30 29.93
CA VAL A 92 2.88 -1.24 28.92
C VAL A 92 1.70 -0.32 29.16
N GLY A 93 1.97 0.95 29.40
CA GLY A 93 0.96 1.97 29.54
C GLY A 93 0.27 2.27 28.21
N VAL A 94 -1.05 2.35 28.24
CA VAL A 94 -1.87 2.70 27.08
C VAL A 94 -2.47 4.10 27.17
N GLY A 95 -2.32 4.77 28.32
CA GLY A 95 -2.98 6.05 28.57
C GLY A 95 -4.49 5.90 28.69
N ASN A 96 -5.23 6.89 28.22
CA ASN A 96 -6.69 6.86 28.29
C ASN A 96 -7.28 5.97 27.18
N LEU A 97 -7.89 4.83 27.58
CA LEU A 97 -8.49 3.86 26.66
C LEU A 97 -9.62 4.45 25.80
N GLU A 98 -10.41 5.37 26.35
CA GLU A 98 -11.53 6.01 25.63
C GLU A 98 -11.05 6.97 24.51
N LYS A 99 -9.76 7.34 24.53
CA LYS A 99 -9.13 8.29 23.61
C LYS A 99 -7.97 7.69 22.83
N LEU A 100 -7.95 6.37 22.66
CA LEU A 100 -6.91 5.69 21.90
C LEU A 100 -6.95 6.12 20.42
N SER A 101 -6.05 7.01 20.06
CA SER A 101 -5.83 7.34 18.65
C SER A 101 -4.97 6.28 17.97
N GLN A 102 -5.06 6.20 16.65
CA GLN A 102 -4.26 5.27 15.86
C GLN A 102 -2.75 5.51 16.00
N SER A 103 -2.32 6.77 16.14
CA SER A 103 -0.92 7.11 16.39
C SER A 103 -0.43 6.59 17.76
N VAL A 104 -1.29 6.55 18.74
CA VAL A 104 -0.99 5.98 20.08
C VAL A 104 -0.91 4.46 19.98
N LEU A 105 -1.85 3.79 19.29
CA LEU A 105 -1.80 2.34 19.04
C LEU A 105 -0.51 1.92 18.33
N GLN A 106 -0.09 2.69 17.31
CA GLN A 106 1.16 2.46 16.60
C GLN A 106 2.39 2.57 17.54
N LYS A 107 2.43 3.59 18.38
CA LYS A 107 3.52 3.78 19.34
C LYS A 107 3.57 2.65 20.36
N ILE A 108 2.41 2.22 20.89
CA ILE A 108 2.32 1.09 21.82
C ILE A 108 2.83 -0.19 21.17
N ALA A 109 2.38 -0.52 19.96
CA ALA A 109 2.82 -1.69 19.21
C ALA A 109 4.35 -1.67 18.97
N ASN A 110 4.89 -0.53 18.56
CA ASN A 110 6.33 -0.35 18.40
C ASN A 110 7.08 -0.53 19.75
N THR A 111 6.57 0.03 20.84
CA THR A 111 7.17 -0.10 22.18
C THR A 111 7.23 -1.57 22.61
N ILE A 112 6.13 -2.32 22.44
CA ILE A 112 6.08 -3.75 22.73
C ILE A 112 7.14 -4.50 21.93
N TYR A 113 7.17 -4.27 20.61
CA TYR A 113 8.14 -4.96 19.74
C TYR A 113 9.59 -4.62 20.12
N GLN A 114 9.92 -3.35 20.31
CA GLN A 114 11.28 -2.92 20.64
C GLN A 114 11.73 -3.46 22.00
N SER A 115 10.84 -3.55 22.99
CA SER A 115 11.14 -4.07 24.31
C SER A 115 11.38 -5.59 24.32
N THR A 116 10.86 -6.33 23.32
CA THR A 116 10.83 -7.80 23.37
C THR A 116 11.71 -8.48 22.31
N GLN A 117 11.91 -7.87 21.12
CA GLN A 117 12.48 -8.51 19.93
C GLN A 117 13.84 -9.19 20.08
N LYS A 118 14.67 -8.73 21.03
CA LYS A 118 16.04 -9.26 21.24
C LYS A 118 16.15 -10.25 22.40
N ARG A 119 15.08 -10.44 23.19
CA ARG A 119 15.14 -11.08 24.49
C ARG A 119 14.33 -12.36 24.58
N VAL A 120 13.17 -12.40 23.91
CA VAL A 120 12.24 -13.52 24.00
C VAL A 120 11.89 -14.02 22.60
N ASP A 121 11.59 -15.31 22.48
CA ASP A 121 11.18 -15.93 21.23
C ASP A 121 9.68 -15.79 20.97
N SER A 122 8.90 -15.60 22.04
CA SER A 122 7.46 -15.43 21.95
C SER A 122 6.92 -14.42 22.95
N ILE A 123 5.85 -13.71 22.55
CA ILE A 123 5.08 -12.83 23.45
C ILE A 123 3.60 -13.19 23.39
N THR A 124 2.90 -12.98 24.50
CA THR A 124 1.44 -12.93 24.53
C THR A 124 1.02 -11.54 24.98
N VAL A 125 0.23 -10.83 24.15
CA VAL A 125 -0.33 -9.53 24.46
C VAL A 125 -1.77 -9.73 24.92
N ALA A 126 -2.06 -9.33 26.16
CA ALA A 126 -3.40 -9.46 26.72
C ALA A 126 -4.25 -8.24 26.33
N LEU A 127 -5.17 -8.44 25.38
CA LEU A 127 -6.06 -7.40 24.84
C LEU A 127 -7.48 -7.52 25.38
N GLY A 128 -7.99 -8.74 25.59
CA GLY A 128 -9.38 -8.98 25.96
C GLY A 128 -10.35 -8.40 24.92
N ASP A 129 -11.32 -7.64 25.41
CA ASP A 129 -12.32 -6.88 24.66
C ASP A 129 -12.08 -5.36 24.66
N ALA A 130 -10.88 -4.93 25.02
CA ALA A 130 -10.55 -3.51 25.19
C ALA A 130 -10.41 -2.72 23.88
N LEU A 131 -10.24 -3.42 22.75
CA LEU A 131 -10.12 -2.80 21.43
C LEU A 131 -11.33 -3.16 20.56
N GLU A 132 -11.92 -2.15 19.94
CA GLU A 132 -12.88 -2.37 18.87
C GLU A 132 -12.23 -3.11 17.69
N GLU A 133 -13.02 -3.76 16.83
CA GLU A 133 -12.54 -4.56 15.73
C GLU A 133 -11.51 -3.82 14.86
N ASN A 134 -11.81 -2.57 14.48
CA ASN A 134 -10.89 -1.76 13.68
C ASN A 134 -9.59 -1.44 14.42
N GLN A 135 -9.67 -1.08 15.70
CA GLN A 135 -8.50 -0.81 16.56
C GLN A 135 -7.63 -2.06 16.73
N PHE A 136 -8.26 -3.22 16.89
CA PHE A 136 -7.56 -4.51 16.96
C PHE A 136 -6.79 -4.82 15.66
N GLY A 137 -7.45 -4.66 14.50
CA GLY A 137 -6.79 -4.85 13.19
C GLY A 137 -5.60 -3.92 13.00
N GLN A 138 -5.75 -2.65 13.37
CA GLN A 138 -4.67 -1.65 13.34
C GLN A 138 -3.52 -1.99 14.29
N PHE A 139 -3.83 -2.43 15.50
CA PHE A 139 -2.82 -2.84 16.47
C PHE A 139 -2.01 -4.05 15.99
N ALA A 140 -2.69 -5.07 15.45
CA ALA A 140 -2.05 -6.26 14.87
C ALA A 140 -1.15 -5.90 13.68
N LEU A 141 -1.64 -5.05 12.75
CA LEU A 141 -0.85 -4.54 11.63
C LEU A 141 0.39 -3.79 12.12
N ASN A 142 0.26 -2.91 13.10
CA ASN A 142 1.38 -2.13 13.62
C ASN A 142 2.44 -3.01 14.32
N LEU A 143 2.04 -4.06 15.04
CA LEU A 143 2.97 -5.04 15.61
C LEU A 143 3.76 -5.77 14.52
N LEU A 144 3.07 -6.21 13.46
CA LEU A 144 3.72 -6.84 12.31
C LEU A 144 4.64 -5.85 11.59
N ALA A 145 4.18 -4.62 11.34
CA ALA A 145 4.95 -3.58 10.65
C ALA A 145 6.23 -3.19 11.41
N ALA A 146 6.21 -3.24 12.75
CA ALA A 146 7.39 -3.01 13.60
C ALA A 146 8.47 -4.10 13.40
N SER A 147 8.09 -5.28 12.93
CA SER A 147 9.00 -6.40 12.67
C SER A 147 9.70 -6.32 11.32
N TYR A 148 9.26 -5.44 10.43
CA TYR A 148 9.83 -5.31 9.09
C TYR A 148 11.29 -4.85 9.12
N ARG A 149 12.12 -5.45 8.27
CA ARG A 149 13.54 -5.13 8.13
C ARG A 149 13.96 -5.26 6.68
N PHE A 150 14.81 -4.34 6.27
CA PHE A 150 15.52 -4.40 5.00
C PHE A 150 17.03 -4.38 5.26
N ASP A 151 17.63 -5.55 5.38
CA ASP A 151 19.05 -5.73 5.66
C ASP A 151 19.75 -6.65 4.64
N LYS A 152 19.11 -6.85 3.49
CA LYS A 152 19.54 -7.70 2.37
C LYS A 152 21.00 -7.49 1.95
N TYR A 153 21.46 -6.23 1.99
CA TYR A 153 22.81 -5.86 1.55
C TYR A 153 23.84 -5.74 2.69
N LYS A 154 23.44 -6.06 3.93
CA LYS A 154 24.38 -6.06 5.05
C LYS A 154 25.13 -7.38 5.11
N SER A 155 26.47 -7.30 5.33
CA SER A 155 27.30 -8.48 5.51
C SER A 155 26.91 -9.29 6.78
N GLU A 156 26.43 -8.59 7.81
CA GLU A 156 25.90 -9.21 9.02
C GLU A 156 24.42 -8.90 9.18
N GLN A 157 23.58 -9.93 9.12
CA GLN A 157 22.16 -9.83 9.36
C GLN A 157 21.83 -10.22 10.80
N LYS A 158 21.29 -9.29 11.58
CA LYS A 158 20.87 -9.57 12.96
C LYS A 158 19.44 -10.09 12.96
N THR A 159 19.27 -11.40 13.06
CA THR A 159 17.92 -12.00 13.16
C THR A 159 17.30 -11.65 14.52
N PRO A 160 16.05 -11.14 14.56
CA PRO A 160 15.31 -10.98 15.80
C PRO A 160 15.16 -12.33 16.52
N VAL A 161 15.14 -12.32 17.84
CA VAL A 161 14.86 -13.52 18.64
C VAL A 161 13.37 -13.81 18.62
N LEU A 162 12.52 -12.76 18.68
CA LEU A 162 11.07 -12.86 18.67
C LEU A 162 10.58 -13.40 17.32
N THR A 163 9.89 -14.56 17.35
CA THR A 163 9.32 -15.24 16.19
C THR A 163 7.80 -15.35 16.24
N ASP A 164 7.23 -15.43 17.43
CA ASP A 164 5.79 -15.69 17.62
C ASP A 164 5.14 -14.64 18.52
N ILE A 165 4.00 -14.13 18.07
CA ILE A 165 3.14 -13.19 18.80
C ILE A 165 1.77 -13.85 18.98
N TYR A 166 1.28 -13.88 20.21
CA TYR A 166 -0.06 -14.31 20.54
C TYR A 166 -0.87 -13.12 21.03
N LEU A 167 -2.04 -12.89 20.42
CA LEU A 167 -2.99 -11.87 20.85
C LEU A 167 -4.11 -12.56 21.64
N LEU A 168 -4.18 -12.29 22.93
CA LEU A 168 -5.22 -12.84 23.80
C LEU A 168 -6.46 -11.96 23.69
N ALA A 169 -7.42 -12.39 22.87
CA ALA A 169 -8.65 -11.68 22.55
C ALA A 169 -9.73 -12.67 22.05
N ASP A 170 -10.93 -12.18 21.75
CA ASP A 170 -12.03 -13.01 21.27
C ASP A 170 -11.81 -13.52 19.84
N ASN A 171 -12.29 -14.74 19.57
CA ASN A 171 -12.16 -15.38 18.24
C ASN A 171 -12.96 -14.67 17.13
N SER A 172 -13.94 -13.85 17.45
CA SER A 172 -14.65 -13.03 16.46
C SER A 172 -13.73 -12.07 15.70
N LEU A 173 -12.55 -11.74 16.26
CA LEU A 173 -11.55 -10.88 15.66
C LEU A 173 -10.61 -11.58 14.68
N GLN A 174 -10.83 -12.89 14.39
CA GLN A 174 -9.95 -13.67 13.51
C GLN A 174 -9.88 -13.10 12.09
N ASP A 175 -10.99 -12.65 11.53
CA ASP A 175 -11.03 -12.10 10.18
C ASP A 175 -10.26 -10.77 10.08
N SER A 176 -10.34 -9.95 11.12
CA SER A 176 -9.56 -8.71 11.23
C SER A 176 -8.06 -8.99 11.35
N LEU A 177 -7.66 -10.07 12.04
CA LEU A 177 -6.26 -10.50 12.08
C LEU A 177 -5.77 -10.96 10.71
N VAL A 178 -6.54 -11.79 10.00
CA VAL A 178 -6.20 -12.27 8.65
C VAL A 178 -6.07 -11.11 7.67
N PHE A 179 -6.97 -10.12 7.76
CA PHE A 179 -6.88 -8.91 6.96
C PHE A 179 -5.62 -8.10 7.27
N ALA A 180 -5.29 -7.89 8.55
CA ALA A 180 -4.07 -7.19 8.97
C ALA A 180 -2.80 -7.90 8.48
N GLU A 181 -2.74 -9.24 8.52
CA GLU A 181 -1.63 -10.02 7.96
C GLU A 181 -1.50 -9.83 6.44
N ALA A 182 -2.62 -9.82 5.71
CA ALA A 182 -2.62 -9.59 4.26
C ALA A 182 -2.10 -8.18 3.92
N VAL A 183 -2.57 -7.16 4.63
CA VAL A 183 -2.09 -5.78 4.48
C VAL A 183 -0.59 -5.68 4.78
N PHE A 184 -0.12 -6.30 5.85
CA PHE A 184 1.30 -6.34 6.20
C PHE A 184 2.16 -6.98 5.10
N LYS A 185 1.72 -8.08 4.51
CA LYS A 185 2.45 -8.74 3.41
C LYS A 185 2.54 -7.85 2.17
N GLY A 186 1.47 -7.13 1.84
CA GLY A 186 1.48 -6.13 0.77
C GLY A 186 2.40 -4.96 1.08
N GLN A 187 2.26 -4.39 2.28
CA GLN A 187 3.11 -3.29 2.75
C GLN A 187 4.60 -3.69 2.79
N SER A 188 4.91 -4.94 3.14
CA SER A 188 6.28 -5.46 3.13
C SER A 188 6.83 -5.53 1.71
N LEU A 189 6.06 -6.02 0.73
CA LEU A 189 6.49 -6.03 -0.67
C LEU A 189 6.73 -4.61 -1.20
N THR A 190 5.83 -3.66 -0.89
CA THR A 190 6.03 -2.24 -1.23
C THR A 190 7.36 -1.72 -0.71
N ARG A 191 7.65 -2.00 0.58
CA ARG A 191 8.93 -1.60 1.20
C ARG A 191 10.12 -2.31 0.58
N ASP A 192 9.99 -3.61 0.29
CA ASP A 192 11.08 -4.40 -0.29
C ASP A 192 11.51 -3.83 -1.63
N VAL A 193 10.55 -3.59 -2.54
CA VAL A 193 10.88 -3.08 -3.88
C VAL A 193 11.33 -1.62 -3.85
N ALA A 194 10.71 -0.77 -3.02
CA ALA A 194 11.09 0.64 -2.95
C ALA A 194 12.42 0.88 -2.20
N ASN A 195 12.83 -0.02 -1.31
CA ASN A 195 14.14 0.05 -0.65
C ASN A 195 15.27 -0.45 -1.55
N GLU A 196 14.99 -1.20 -2.61
CA GLU A 196 16.03 -1.63 -3.56
C GLU A 196 16.79 -0.41 -4.14
N PRO A 197 18.07 -0.53 -4.39
CA PRO A 197 18.81 0.55 -5.06
C PRO A 197 18.47 0.59 -6.56
N GLY A 198 18.63 1.77 -7.18
CA GLY A 198 18.28 1.99 -8.59
C GLY A 198 19.01 1.08 -9.59
N ASN A 199 20.19 0.56 -9.26
CA ASN A 199 20.89 -0.43 -10.10
C ASN A 199 20.26 -1.84 -10.05
N ILE A 200 19.29 -2.07 -9.17
CA ILE A 200 18.52 -3.31 -9.06
C ILE A 200 17.06 -3.06 -9.46
N CYS A 201 16.42 -2.05 -8.85
CA CYS A 201 15.03 -1.72 -9.14
C CYS A 201 14.95 -0.75 -10.32
N PHE A 202 14.83 -1.29 -11.53
CA PHE A 202 14.56 -0.59 -12.78
C PHE A 202 13.26 -1.14 -13.42
N PRO A 203 12.71 -0.58 -14.50
CA PRO A 203 11.37 -0.94 -14.99
C PRO A 203 11.14 -2.44 -15.19
N ALA A 204 12.12 -3.18 -15.75
CA ALA A 204 11.99 -4.63 -15.94
C ALA A 204 11.90 -5.39 -14.61
N TYR A 205 12.61 -4.96 -13.56
CA TYR A 205 12.52 -5.56 -12.23
C TYR A 205 11.09 -5.45 -11.67
N MET A 206 10.43 -4.30 -11.83
CA MET A 206 9.03 -4.12 -11.42
C MET A 206 8.09 -5.06 -12.16
N ALA A 207 8.30 -5.25 -13.46
CA ALA A 207 7.54 -6.20 -14.28
C ALA A 207 7.76 -7.65 -13.82
N GLU A 208 9.00 -8.03 -13.49
CA GLU A 208 9.34 -9.36 -12.95
C GLU A 208 8.65 -9.63 -11.61
N GLN A 209 8.59 -8.63 -10.70
CA GLN A 209 7.88 -8.78 -9.43
C GLN A 209 6.37 -9.00 -9.64
N ALA A 210 5.74 -8.27 -10.56
CA ALA A 210 4.34 -8.46 -10.90
C ALA A 210 4.08 -9.85 -11.51
N GLN A 211 4.94 -10.30 -12.44
CA GLN A 211 4.85 -11.63 -13.03
C GLN A 211 5.07 -12.76 -12.02
N ALA A 212 5.94 -12.56 -11.02
CA ALA A 212 6.14 -13.50 -9.92
C ALA A 212 4.88 -13.63 -9.05
N LEU A 213 4.17 -12.53 -8.80
CA LEU A 213 2.88 -12.58 -8.12
C LEU A 213 1.83 -13.38 -8.92
N ALA A 214 1.72 -13.15 -10.24
CA ALA A 214 0.79 -13.90 -11.08
C ALA A 214 1.09 -15.41 -11.09
N LYS A 215 2.36 -15.80 -11.03
CA LYS A 215 2.75 -17.21 -10.89
C LYS A 215 2.35 -17.79 -9.53
N THR A 216 2.36 -16.96 -8.48
CA THR A 216 1.98 -17.38 -7.12
C THR A 216 0.47 -17.48 -6.95
N TYR A 217 -0.30 -16.62 -7.62
CA TYR A 217 -1.76 -16.54 -7.53
C TYR A 217 -2.44 -16.66 -8.92
N PRO A 218 -2.23 -17.78 -9.64
CA PRO A 218 -2.70 -17.92 -11.03
C PRO A 218 -4.21 -17.99 -11.17
N ASP A 219 -4.93 -18.25 -10.07
CA ASP A 219 -6.38 -18.27 -9.97
C ASP A 219 -7.01 -16.86 -9.75
N LEU A 220 -6.22 -15.88 -9.37
CA LEU A 220 -6.67 -14.54 -9.00
C LEU A 220 -6.08 -13.43 -9.86
N LEU A 221 -4.87 -13.61 -10.38
CA LEU A 221 -4.09 -12.53 -10.95
C LEU A 221 -3.56 -12.88 -12.35
N LYS A 222 -3.86 -11.98 -13.30
CA LYS A 222 -3.27 -11.97 -14.63
C LYS A 222 -2.39 -10.73 -14.79
N VAL A 223 -1.22 -10.89 -15.41
CA VAL A 223 -0.29 -9.78 -15.67
C VAL A 223 0.02 -9.68 -17.16
N THR A 224 -0.09 -8.46 -17.67
CA THR A 224 0.32 -8.08 -19.02
C THR A 224 1.37 -6.98 -18.93
N VAL A 225 2.43 -7.06 -19.72
CA VAL A 225 3.51 -6.06 -19.75
C VAL A 225 3.60 -5.51 -21.16
N LEU A 226 3.54 -4.19 -21.30
CA LEU A 226 3.80 -3.50 -22.56
C LEU A 226 5.23 -2.93 -22.53
N GLY A 227 5.96 -3.13 -23.60
CA GLY A 227 7.25 -2.50 -23.86
C GLY A 227 7.10 -1.19 -24.65
N GLU A 228 8.22 -0.54 -24.96
CA GLU A 228 8.21 0.74 -25.67
C GLU A 228 7.64 0.63 -27.09
N ASP A 229 7.86 -0.49 -27.79
CA ASP A 229 7.28 -0.71 -29.13
C ASP A 229 5.75 -0.74 -29.09
N GLU A 230 5.15 -1.46 -28.13
CA GLU A 230 3.70 -1.50 -27.96
C GLU A 230 3.15 -0.14 -27.51
N MET A 231 3.84 0.55 -26.61
CA MET A 231 3.44 1.89 -26.16
C MET A 231 3.54 2.92 -27.31
N SER A 232 4.57 2.82 -28.16
CA SER A 232 4.73 3.66 -29.35
C SER A 232 3.59 3.44 -30.36
N ALA A 233 3.23 2.17 -30.60
CA ALA A 233 2.11 1.83 -31.48
C ALA A 233 0.75 2.36 -30.95
N LEU A 234 0.63 2.57 -29.65
CA LEU A 234 -0.54 3.15 -28.99
C LEU A 234 -0.50 4.68 -28.92
N GLY A 235 0.61 5.31 -29.32
CA GLY A 235 0.80 6.76 -29.26
C GLY A 235 1.05 7.31 -27.84
N MET A 236 1.61 6.52 -26.95
CA MET A 236 1.92 6.90 -25.55
C MET A 236 3.23 7.74 -25.49
N ASN A 237 3.29 8.84 -26.23
CA ASN A 237 4.56 9.57 -26.38
C ASN A 237 4.92 10.44 -25.18
N CYS A 238 3.96 10.79 -24.29
CA CYS A 238 4.29 11.42 -23.01
C CYS A 238 5.08 10.46 -22.12
N PHE A 239 4.67 9.20 -22.06
CA PHE A 239 5.39 8.15 -21.34
C PHE A 239 6.79 7.94 -21.94
N LEU A 240 6.86 7.75 -23.25
CA LEU A 240 8.10 7.48 -23.98
C LEU A 240 9.10 8.63 -23.89
N ALA A 241 8.63 9.88 -23.85
CA ALA A 241 9.47 11.05 -23.66
C ALA A 241 10.28 11.02 -22.35
N VAL A 242 9.76 10.35 -21.31
CA VAL A 242 10.50 10.15 -20.05
C VAL A 242 11.50 9.01 -20.20
N ALA A 243 11.08 7.88 -20.76
CA ALA A 243 11.89 6.67 -20.83
C ALA A 243 13.09 6.80 -21.80
N GLN A 244 12.94 7.55 -22.90
CA GLN A 244 13.95 7.62 -23.98
C GLN A 244 15.34 8.10 -23.54
N GLY A 245 15.46 8.77 -22.37
CA GLY A 245 16.74 9.19 -21.81
C GLY A 245 17.54 8.06 -21.15
N SER A 246 16.93 6.92 -20.88
CA SER A 246 17.57 5.79 -20.21
C SER A 246 17.91 4.66 -21.19
N THR A 247 18.91 3.83 -20.82
CA THR A 247 19.17 2.55 -21.46
C THR A 247 18.27 1.42 -20.92
N LYS A 248 17.44 1.73 -19.93
CA LYS A 248 16.46 0.81 -19.31
C LYS A 248 15.10 1.04 -19.95
N GLU A 249 14.67 0.09 -20.76
CA GLU A 249 13.38 0.16 -21.44
C GLU A 249 12.22 0.41 -20.49
N GLY A 250 11.36 1.40 -20.78
CA GLY A 250 10.14 1.68 -20.04
C GLY A 250 9.15 0.51 -20.13
N LYS A 251 8.39 0.30 -19.06
CA LYS A 251 7.39 -0.78 -18.98
C LYS A 251 6.07 -0.26 -18.40
N LEU A 252 4.96 -0.51 -19.12
CA LEU A 252 3.64 -0.41 -18.53
C LEU A 252 3.18 -1.81 -18.11
N VAL A 253 2.99 -2.03 -16.81
CA VAL A 253 2.62 -3.32 -16.25
C VAL A 253 1.16 -3.27 -15.79
N LEU A 254 0.33 -4.15 -16.31
CA LEU A 254 -1.08 -4.27 -16.00
C LEU A 254 -1.33 -5.54 -15.19
N MET A 255 -1.99 -5.40 -14.05
CA MET A 255 -2.23 -6.46 -13.07
C MET A 255 -3.74 -6.57 -12.84
N GLU A 256 -4.39 -7.54 -13.49
CA GLU A 256 -5.83 -7.77 -13.42
C GLU A 256 -6.14 -8.77 -12.30
N TYR A 257 -6.60 -8.27 -11.15
CA TYR A 257 -7.09 -9.06 -10.03
C TYR A 257 -8.59 -9.33 -10.18
N GLN A 258 -9.00 -10.60 -10.16
CA GLN A 258 -10.35 -11.07 -10.43
C GLN A 258 -10.95 -11.80 -9.20
N GLY A 259 -11.16 -11.09 -8.11
CA GLY A 259 -11.68 -11.65 -6.85
C GLY A 259 -13.13 -12.12 -6.95
N LYS A 260 -13.99 -11.40 -7.68
CA LYS A 260 -15.41 -11.79 -7.87
C LYS A 260 -15.60 -13.10 -8.61
N SER A 261 -14.83 -13.33 -9.69
CA SER A 261 -14.96 -14.57 -10.48
C SER A 261 -14.42 -15.80 -9.74
N ALA A 262 -13.37 -15.63 -8.94
CA ALA A 262 -12.84 -16.70 -8.10
C ALA A 262 -13.84 -17.13 -7.00
N PHE A 263 -14.61 -16.17 -6.43
CA PHE A 263 -15.69 -16.45 -5.48
C PHE A 263 -16.88 -17.17 -6.13
N SER A 264 -17.30 -16.74 -7.33
CA SER A 264 -18.38 -17.38 -8.09
C SER A 264 -18.03 -18.82 -8.47
N ALA A 265 -16.79 -19.09 -8.85
CA ALA A 265 -16.31 -20.45 -9.17
C ALA A 265 -16.28 -21.39 -7.95
N ASN A 266 -16.05 -20.85 -6.75
CA ASN A 266 -16.08 -21.64 -5.52
C ASN A 266 -17.52 -21.88 -5.01
N ALA A 267 -18.45 -20.97 -5.23
CA ALA A 267 -19.88 -21.17 -4.96
C ALA A 267 -20.52 -22.19 -5.94
N GLY A 268 -19.95 -22.33 -7.15
CA GLY A 268 -20.42 -23.25 -8.20
C GLY A 268 -19.74 -24.62 -8.22
N LYS A 269 -18.83 -24.96 -7.30
CA LYS A 269 -18.18 -26.29 -7.19
C LYS A 269 -19.03 -27.34 -6.48
N ALA A 270 -20.36 -27.24 -6.64
CA ALA A 270 -21.20 -28.42 -6.81
C ALA A 270 -21.46 -28.57 -8.32
N SER A 271 -20.64 -29.39 -8.98
CA SER A 271 -20.76 -29.90 -10.38
C SER A 271 -20.04 -29.11 -11.51
N VAL A 272 -19.25 -29.91 -12.23
CA VAL A 272 -18.98 -30.05 -13.69
C VAL A 272 -17.64 -29.53 -14.26
N ASN A 273 -16.81 -30.50 -14.55
CA ASN A 273 -15.81 -30.75 -15.62
C ASN A 273 -15.30 -29.62 -16.54
N SER A 274 -14.00 -29.72 -16.71
CA SER A 274 -13.03 -29.04 -17.57
C SER A 274 -13.41 -28.85 -19.04
N ALA A 275 -13.11 -27.67 -19.59
CA ALA A 275 -12.75 -27.53 -21.00
C ALA A 275 -11.53 -26.60 -21.14
N LYS A 276 -10.52 -27.08 -21.86
CA LYS A 276 -9.27 -26.41 -22.22
C LYS A 276 -9.52 -25.17 -23.05
N VAL A 277 -8.85 -24.07 -22.72
CA VAL A 277 -8.68 -22.95 -23.67
C VAL A 277 -7.18 -22.68 -23.86
N THR A 278 -6.68 -23.14 -25.01
CA THR A 278 -5.45 -22.66 -25.63
C THR A 278 -5.86 -21.68 -26.74
N GLY A 279 -5.45 -20.42 -26.66
CA GLY A 279 -5.68 -19.45 -27.73
C GLY A 279 -4.70 -18.28 -27.57
N GLY A 280 -3.77 -18.21 -28.51
CA GLY A 280 -2.59 -17.36 -28.47
C GLY A 280 -2.84 -15.89 -28.82
N LEU A 281 -1.79 -15.13 -28.59
CA LEU A 281 -1.57 -13.68 -28.67
C LEU A 281 -2.02 -12.96 -29.98
N LYS A 282 -2.48 -13.68 -31.00
CA LYS A 282 -2.86 -13.13 -32.29
C LYS A 282 -4.25 -12.48 -32.36
N ALA A 283 -5.08 -12.63 -31.31
CA ALA A 283 -6.46 -12.11 -31.31
C ALA A 283 -6.59 -10.67 -30.77
N LEU A 284 -5.53 -10.09 -30.23
CA LEU A 284 -5.57 -8.76 -29.61
C LEU A 284 -5.23 -7.61 -30.56
N THR A 285 -4.54 -7.89 -31.67
CA THR A 285 -4.17 -6.85 -32.65
C THR A 285 -5.25 -6.56 -33.69
N ASP A 286 -6.20 -7.47 -33.89
CA ASP A 286 -7.22 -7.32 -34.95
C ASP A 286 -8.51 -6.61 -34.51
N LYS A 287 -8.62 -6.13 -33.27
CA LYS A 287 -9.80 -5.44 -32.72
C LYS A 287 -9.55 -4.04 -32.16
N LEU A 288 -8.51 -3.37 -32.59
CA LEU A 288 -8.31 -1.96 -32.27
C LEU A 288 -9.09 -1.08 -33.26
N PRO A 289 -10.07 -0.28 -32.81
CA PRO A 289 -10.72 0.70 -33.68
C PRO A 289 -9.76 1.87 -33.93
N THR A 290 -9.34 2.00 -35.19
CA THR A 290 -8.44 3.06 -35.69
C THR A 290 -9.11 4.42 -35.90
N LYS A 291 -10.34 4.65 -35.41
CA LYS A 291 -11.01 5.97 -35.55
C LYS A 291 -11.95 6.22 -34.38
N LEU A 292 -11.77 7.36 -33.72
CA LEU A 292 -12.74 8.01 -32.85
C LEU A 292 -14.02 8.34 -33.60
N PRO A 293 -15.21 8.10 -33.05
CA PRO A 293 -16.45 8.44 -33.70
C PRO A 293 -16.74 9.95 -33.64
N SER A 294 -16.76 10.59 -34.80
CA SER A 294 -17.39 11.93 -34.97
C SER A 294 -18.90 11.80 -34.81
N LYS A 295 -19.52 12.62 -33.93
CA LYS A 295 -20.96 12.72 -33.74
C LYS A 295 -21.67 13.03 -35.06
N LYS A 296 -22.53 12.13 -35.55
CA LYS A 296 -23.71 12.46 -36.37
C LYS A 296 -24.87 11.59 -35.92
N ALA A 297 -25.92 12.28 -35.52
CA ALA A 297 -27.21 11.70 -35.19
C ALA A 297 -27.90 11.13 -36.46
N SER A 298 -28.49 9.93 -36.39
CA SER A 298 -29.88 9.67 -36.76
C SER A 298 -30.19 8.19 -37.00
N LYS A 299 -31.36 7.82 -36.44
CA LYS A 299 -32.39 6.87 -36.89
C LYS A 299 -32.14 5.36 -36.84
N LYS A 300 -33.06 4.78 -36.04
CA LYS A 300 -33.46 3.38 -35.89
C LYS A 300 -33.51 2.58 -37.19
N THR A 301 -32.99 1.36 -37.13
CA THR A 301 -33.65 0.16 -37.66
C THR A 301 -33.14 -1.08 -36.93
N GLU A 302 -34.06 -1.84 -36.37
CA GLU A 302 -33.83 -3.15 -35.74
C GLU A 302 -33.40 -4.18 -36.79
N LYS A 303 -32.37 -4.97 -36.46
CA LYS A 303 -32.26 -6.36 -36.90
C LYS A 303 -31.39 -7.16 -35.93
N ASN A 304 -32.02 -8.16 -35.36
CA ASN A 304 -31.40 -9.21 -34.51
C ASN A 304 -30.21 -9.87 -35.22
N ASN A 305 -29.11 -10.02 -34.47
CA ASN A 305 -28.24 -11.18 -34.59
C ASN A 305 -27.57 -11.43 -33.24
N ASP A 306 -27.88 -12.59 -32.69
CA ASP A 306 -27.28 -13.18 -31.50
C ASP A 306 -25.75 -13.30 -31.66
N THR A 307 -25.05 -12.55 -30.87
CA THR A 307 -23.69 -12.88 -30.41
C THR A 307 -23.66 -12.52 -28.92
N SER A 308 -23.62 -13.52 -28.07
CA SER A 308 -23.53 -13.41 -26.63
C SER A 308 -22.23 -12.73 -26.22
N THR A 309 -22.19 -11.41 -26.29
CA THR A 309 -21.33 -10.59 -25.47
C THR A 309 -21.98 -10.52 -24.10
N THR A 310 -21.41 -11.19 -23.12
CA THR A 310 -21.78 -11.02 -21.72
C THR A 310 -21.63 -9.52 -21.42
N GLN A 311 -22.73 -8.78 -21.36
CA GLN A 311 -22.74 -7.41 -20.83
C GLN A 311 -22.31 -7.54 -19.37
N MET A 312 -21.10 -7.03 -19.04
CA MET A 312 -20.70 -6.83 -17.65
C MET A 312 -21.77 -5.94 -17.01
N THR A 313 -22.38 -6.41 -15.95
CA THR A 313 -23.26 -5.58 -15.11
C THR A 313 -22.40 -4.46 -14.51
N ASN A 314 -22.98 -3.28 -14.25
CA ASN A 314 -22.25 -2.16 -13.62
C ASN A 314 -21.53 -2.58 -12.31
N ASP A 315 -22.01 -3.65 -11.66
CA ASP A 315 -21.43 -4.20 -10.44
C ASP A 315 -20.08 -4.90 -10.64
N ASP A 316 -19.75 -5.36 -11.85
CA ASP A 316 -18.51 -6.10 -12.13
C ASP A 316 -17.36 -5.22 -12.65
N ALA A 317 -17.63 -3.93 -12.90
CA ALA A 317 -16.61 -3.00 -13.31
C ALA A 317 -15.49 -2.89 -12.26
N PRO A 318 -14.20 -2.90 -12.66
CA PRO A 318 -13.09 -2.86 -11.72
C PRO A 318 -12.90 -1.46 -11.12
N ILE A 319 -12.22 -1.40 -9.97
CA ILE A 319 -11.50 -0.21 -9.53
C ILE A 319 -10.11 -0.28 -10.14
N VAL A 320 -9.61 0.85 -10.66
CA VAL A 320 -8.27 0.92 -11.25
C VAL A 320 -7.35 1.72 -10.33
N LEU A 321 -6.20 1.13 -10.00
CA LEU A 321 -5.13 1.79 -9.26
C LEU A 321 -3.95 2.01 -10.22
N VAL A 322 -3.54 3.27 -10.41
CA VAL A 322 -2.43 3.64 -11.29
C VAL A 322 -1.26 4.15 -10.45
N GLY A 323 -0.08 3.57 -10.57
CA GLY A 323 1.10 3.98 -9.80
C GLY A 323 2.18 4.63 -10.66
N LYS A 324 2.69 5.80 -10.25
CA LYS A 324 3.96 6.34 -10.76
C LYS A 324 5.09 5.38 -10.41
N GLY A 325 5.87 5.00 -11.41
CA GLY A 325 6.95 4.04 -11.28
C GLY A 325 8.30 4.56 -11.83
N VAL A 326 8.64 5.82 -11.59
CA VAL A 326 9.95 6.36 -12.00
C VAL A 326 11.01 5.77 -11.08
N THR A 327 11.68 4.71 -11.56
CA THR A 327 12.56 3.87 -10.75
C THR A 327 13.84 4.57 -10.30
N PHE A 328 14.24 5.59 -11.03
CA PHE A 328 15.21 6.60 -10.60
C PHE A 328 14.94 7.90 -11.36
N ASP A 329 14.88 9.01 -10.62
CA ASP A 329 14.63 10.34 -11.18
C ASP A 329 15.84 11.26 -10.97
N SER A 330 16.62 11.47 -12.03
CA SER A 330 17.70 12.45 -12.02
C SER A 330 17.23 13.86 -12.36
N GLY A 331 15.96 14.03 -12.79
CA GLY A 331 15.41 15.22 -13.40
C GLY A 331 15.60 15.29 -14.92
N GLY A 332 16.30 14.33 -15.52
CA GLY A 332 16.66 14.37 -16.94
C GLY A 332 17.58 15.53 -17.26
N ILE A 333 17.32 16.26 -18.36
CA ILE A 333 18.08 17.47 -18.74
C ILE A 333 17.90 18.62 -17.72
N SER A 334 16.72 18.73 -17.10
CA SER A 334 16.47 19.64 -15.97
C SER A 334 17.00 19.02 -14.67
N ILE A 335 18.30 18.76 -14.62
CA ILE A 335 18.96 17.92 -13.61
C ILE A 335 18.76 18.42 -12.19
N LYS A 336 18.43 17.50 -11.28
CA LYS A 336 18.29 17.78 -9.84
C LYS A 336 19.64 18.14 -9.19
N PRO A 337 19.65 18.94 -8.12
CA PRO A 337 20.83 19.06 -7.26
C PRO A 337 21.27 17.69 -6.73
N GLY A 338 22.59 17.48 -6.57
CA GLY A 338 23.12 16.22 -6.05
C GLY A 338 22.68 15.89 -4.61
N ALA A 339 22.32 16.91 -3.82
CA ALA A 339 21.82 16.71 -2.46
C ALA A 339 20.47 15.96 -2.48
N ALA A 340 20.40 14.85 -1.74
CA ALA A 340 19.24 13.94 -1.66
C ALA A 340 18.83 13.28 -2.99
N MET A 341 19.61 13.36 -4.06
CA MET A 341 19.32 12.65 -5.31
C MET A 341 19.31 11.12 -5.12
N ASP A 342 20.07 10.60 -4.16
CA ASP A 342 20.06 9.18 -3.80
C ASP A 342 18.71 8.69 -3.24
N GLU A 343 17.85 9.60 -2.76
CA GLU A 343 16.48 9.28 -2.33
C GLU A 343 15.53 9.18 -3.52
N MET A 344 15.93 9.59 -4.73
CA MET A 344 15.10 9.48 -5.95
C MET A 344 14.89 8.04 -6.43
N LYS A 345 15.52 7.05 -5.80
CA LYS A 345 15.14 5.64 -5.91
C LYS A 345 13.73 5.36 -5.36
N PHE A 346 13.20 6.21 -4.47
CA PHE A 346 11.85 6.09 -3.94
C PHE A 346 10.77 6.70 -4.85
N ASP A 347 11.16 7.29 -5.97
CA ASP A 347 10.24 7.96 -6.90
C ASP A 347 9.32 7.00 -7.68
N MET A 348 9.47 5.72 -7.43
CA MET A 348 8.60 4.64 -7.87
C MET A 348 7.63 4.17 -6.77
N GLY A 349 7.51 4.92 -5.67
CA GLY A 349 6.67 4.58 -4.51
C GLY A 349 5.21 4.37 -4.85
N GLY A 350 4.69 5.09 -5.85
CA GLY A 350 3.34 4.89 -6.37
C GLY A 350 3.15 3.48 -6.95
N SER A 351 4.00 3.06 -7.89
CA SER A 351 3.94 1.70 -8.46
C SER A 351 4.22 0.61 -7.42
N ALA A 352 5.15 0.86 -6.48
CA ALA A 352 5.42 -0.07 -5.40
C ALA A 352 4.20 -0.30 -4.51
N SER A 353 3.44 0.77 -4.20
CA SER A 353 2.23 0.67 -3.39
C SER A 353 1.08 -0.03 -4.11
N VAL A 354 0.92 0.19 -5.43
CA VAL A 354 -0.05 -0.56 -6.25
C VAL A 354 0.32 -2.04 -6.29
N LEU A 355 1.59 -2.39 -6.55
CA LEU A 355 2.08 -3.77 -6.54
C LEU A 355 1.81 -4.45 -5.18
N GLY A 356 2.11 -3.76 -4.07
CA GLY A 356 1.85 -4.26 -2.72
C GLY A 356 0.38 -4.41 -2.41
N THR A 357 -0.47 -3.49 -2.89
CA THR A 357 -1.93 -3.58 -2.73
C THR A 357 -2.48 -4.79 -3.47
N ILE A 358 -2.06 -5.05 -4.71
CA ILE A 358 -2.46 -6.26 -5.45
C ILE A 358 -2.01 -7.54 -4.72
N LYS A 359 -0.80 -7.56 -4.13
CA LYS A 359 -0.39 -8.68 -3.28
C LYS A 359 -1.31 -8.85 -2.08
N ALA A 360 -1.62 -7.77 -1.36
CA ALA A 360 -2.52 -7.82 -0.20
C ALA A 360 -3.92 -8.32 -0.59
N LEU A 361 -4.45 -7.91 -1.74
CA LEU A 361 -5.71 -8.42 -2.30
C LEU A 361 -5.66 -9.94 -2.54
N CYS A 362 -4.57 -10.43 -3.14
CA CYS A 362 -4.38 -11.87 -3.36
C CYS A 362 -4.33 -12.66 -2.04
N GLU A 363 -3.69 -12.11 -1.01
CA GLU A 363 -3.60 -12.73 0.32
C GLU A 363 -4.95 -12.69 1.05
N ALA A 364 -5.66 -11.56 1.02
CA ALA A 364 -6.96 -11.38 1.66
C ALA A 364 -8.10 -12.04 0.88
N ARG A 365 -7.92 -12.31 -0.42
CA ARG A 365 -8.94 -12.84 -1.34
C ARG A 365 -10.25 -12.05 -1.33
N LEU A 366 -10.16 -10.70 -1.34
CA LEU A 366 -11.38 -9.87 -1.35
C LEU A 366 -12.21 -10.10 -2.62
N PRO A 367 -13.55 -10.18 -2.53
CA PRO A 367 -14.45 -10.43 -3.66
C PRO A 367 -14.71 -9.16 -4.48
N ILE A 368 -13.65 -8.58 -5.03
CA ILE A 368 -13.66 -7.35 -5.84
C ILE A 368 -12.79 -7.54 -7.07
N ASN A 369 -13.08 -6.85 -8.16
CA ASN A 369 -12.22 -6.78 -9.33
C ASN A 369 -11.39 -5.49 -9.27
N VAL A 370 -10.08 -5.62 -9.43
CA VAL A 370 -9.14 -4.49 -9.39
C VAL A 370 -8.13 -4.61 -10.53
N VAL A 371 -7.82 -3.50 -11.19
CA VAL A 371 -6.70 -3.44 -12.13
C VAL A 371 -5.63 -2.52 -11.55
N GLY A 372 -4.44 -3.06 -11.31
CA GLY A 372 -3.25 -2.28 -10.99
C GLY A 372 -2.48 -1.96 -12.27
N ALA A 373 -2.09 -0.71 -12.47
CA ALA A 373 -1.24 -0.27 -13.56
C ALA A 373 0.04 0.37 -13.01
N LEU A 374 1.21 -0.16 -13.39
CA LEU A 374 2.50 0.36 -12.95
C LEU A 374 3.16 1.06 -14.14
N ALA A 375 3.28 2.39 -14.07
CA ALA A 375 3.91 3.22 -15.11
C ALA A 375 5.41 3.34 -14.84
N CYS A 376 6.21 2.35 -15.27
CA CYS A 376 7.61 2.21 -14.91
C CYS A 376 8.54 2.79 -15.97
N ALA A 377 9.29 3.85 -15.62
CA ALA A 377 10.32 4.47 -16.46
C ALA A 377 11.54 4.84 -15.59
N GLU A 378 12.65 5.23 -16.23
CA GLU A 378 13.82 5.83 -15.57
C GLU A 378 14.11 7.17 -16.24
N ASN A 379 14.16 8.26 -15.49
CA ASN A 379 14.40 9.61 -16.01
C ASN A 379 15.89 9.99 -15.91
N MET A 380 16.61 9.89 -17.03
CA MET A 380 18.05 10.06 -17.09
C MET A 380 18.46 11.11 -18.12
N PRO A 381 19.55 11.86 -17.88
CA PRO A 381 20.15 12.73 -18.90
C PRO A 381 20.97 11.87 -19.87
N SER A 382 20.76 12.08 -21.17
CA SER A 382 21.55 11.43 -22.24
C SER A 382 21.50 12.25 -23.52
N GLY A 383 22.16 11.79 -24.57
CA GLY A 383 22.04 12.39 -25.90
C GLY A 383 20.65 12.27 -26.52
N ASP A 384 19.88 11.26 -26.10
CA ASP A 384 18.54 10.97 -26.60
C ASP A 384 17.42 11.51 -25.68
N ALA A 385 17.79 12.07 -24.52
CA ALA A 385 16.81 12.56 -23.54
C ALA A 385 15.97 13.72 -24.06
N THR A 386 14.72 13.78 -23.62
CA THR A 386 13.79 14.89 -23.87
C THR A 386 14.38 16.19 -23.34
N ARG A 387 14.24 17.26 -24.13
CA ARG A 387 14.77 18.59 -23.79
C ARG A 387 13.65 19.52 -23.36
N PRO A 388 13.89 20.44 -22.45
CA PRO A 388 12.96 21.55 -22.23
C PRO A 388 12.62 22.29 -23.53
N GLY A 389 11.32 22.43 -23.83
CA GLY A 389 10.78 22.98 -25.09
C GLY A 389 10.38 21.92 -26.13
N ASP A 390 10.68 20.63 -25.93
CA ASP A 390 10.16 19.59 -26.81
C ASP A 390 8.65 19.44 -26.64
N ILE A 391 7.95 19.14 -27.75
CA ILE A 391 6.49 18.91 -27.76
C ILE A 391 6.23 17.45 -28.15
N VAL A 392 5.40 16.79 -27.36
CA VAL A 392 4.96 15.44 -27.64
C VAL A 392 3.44 15.34 -27.72
N LYS A 393 2.94 14.33 -28.40
CA LYS A 393 1.51 14.06 -28.51
C LYS A 393 1.11 12.89 -27.65
N ALA A 394 0.30 13.14 -26.64
CA ALA A 394 -0.21 12.10 -25.74
C ALA A 394 -1.18 11.13 -26.46
N MET A 395 -1.47 10.00 -25.83
CA MET A 395 -2.36 8.96 -26.35
C MET A 395 -3.76 9.47 -26.68
N ASN A 396 -4.30 10.44 -25.93
CA ASN A 396 -5.60 11.08 -26.22
C ASN A 396 -5.55 12.12 -27.36
N GLY A 397 -4.40 12.33 -27.96
CA GLY A 397 -4.19 13.24 -29.09
C GLY A 397 -3.83 14.68 -28.70
N LYS A 398 -3.83 15.04 -27.42
CA LYS A 398 -3.41 16.37 -26.95
C LYS A 398 -1.90 16.52 -27.06
N SER A 399 -1.44 17.70 -27.48
CA SER A 399 -0.01 18.06 -27.50
C SER A 399 0.40 18.66 -26.17
N VAL A 400 1.57 18.24 -25.69
CA VAL A 400 2.16 18.69 -24.41
C VAL A 400 3.53 19.29 -24.67
N GLU A 401 3.71 20.56 -24.32
CA GLU A 401 5.02 21.22 -24.27
C GLU A 401 5.71 20.86 -22.95
N ILE A 402 6.88 20.22 -23.04
CA ILE A 402 7.67 19.80 -21.88
C ILE A 402 8.65 20.89 -21.52
N LEU A 403 8.26 21.81 -20.62
CA LEU A 403 9.12 22.91 -20.18
C LEU A 403 10.13 22.50 -19.10
N ASN A 404 9.82 21.44 -18.35
CA ASN A 404 10.69 20.91 -17.30
C ASN A 404 10.67 19.39 -17.32
N THR A 405 11.82 18.78 -17.57
CA THR A 405 11.96 17.33 -17.61
C THR A 405 11.99 16.66 -16.23
N ASP A 406 12.09 17.45 -15.14
CA ASP A 406 11.94 17.03 -13.74
C ASP A 406 10.46 16.99 -13.28
N ALA A 407 9.54 17.24 -14.20
CA ALA A 407 8.10 17.03 -14.04
C ALA A 407 7.62 15.84 -14.91
N GLU A 408 8.32 14.76 -14.85
CA GLU A 408 8.22 13.53 -15.64
C GLU A 408 7.11 12.60 -15.18
N GLY A 409 6.87 12.53 -13.86
CA GLY A 409 5.89 11.62 -13.27
C GLY A 409 4.50 11.83 -13.83
N ARG A 410 4.08 13.08 -14.01
CA ARG A 410 2.80 13.39 -14.63
C ARG A 410 2.72 13.00 -16.11
N LEU A 411 3.85 12.94 -16.82
CA LEU A 411 3.92 12.51 -18.22
C LEU A 411 3.70 11.00 -18.36
N VAL A 412 4.35 10.18 -17.54
CA VAL A 412 4.12 8.73 -17.55
C VAL A 412 2.71 8.38 -17.09
N LEU A 413 2.14 9.16 -16.16
CA LEU A 413 0.76 8.99 -15.68
C LEU A 413 -0.27 9.40 -16.74
N ALA A 414 -0.04 10.48 -17.51
CA ALA A 414 -0.97 10.99 -18.50
C ALA A 414 -1.42 9.90 -19.49
N ASP A 415 -0.47 9.25 -20.15
CA ASP A 415 -0.77 8.19 -21.11
C ASP A 415 -1.33 6.93 -20.44
N THR A 416 -0.86 6.63 -19.21
CA THR A 416 -1.38 5.50 -18.46
C THR A 416 -2.84 5.72 -18.06
N LEU A 417 -3.23 6.94 -17.62
CA LEU A 417 -4.61 7.31 -17.34
C LEU A 417 -5.49 7.15 -18.58
N CYS A 418 -5.03 7.62 -19.76
CA CYS A 418 -5.74 7.38 -21.01
C CYS A 418 -5.90 5.89 -21.31
N TYR A 419 -4.84 5.10 -21.09
CA TYR A 419 -4.85 3.68 -21.41
C TYR A 419 -5.83 2.88 -20.54
N VAL A 420 -5.88 3.13 -19.24
CA VAL A 420 -6.66 2.30 -18.31
C VAL A 420 -8.18 2.52 -18.39
N GLN A 421 -8.64 3.61 -18.98
CA GLN A 421 -10.08 3.88 -19.18
C GLN A 421 -10.76 2.84 -20.08
N ARG A 422 -9.98 2.06 -20.86
CA ARG A 422 -10.50 0.91 -21.63
C ARG A 422 -11.13 -0.20 -20.78
N TYR A 423 -10.82 -0.24 -19.49
CA TYR A 423 -11.42 -1.19 -18.55
C TYR A 423 -12.82 -0.77 -18.09
N ASN A 424 -13.32 0.42 -18.50
CA ASN A 424 -14.58 1.03 -18.04
C ASN A 424 -14.71 0.97 -16.50
N PRO A 425 -13.74 1.52 -15.76
CA PRO A 425 -13.68 1.35 -14.33
C PRO A 425 -14.75 2.14 -13.58
N LYS A 426 -15.15 1.65 -12.39
CA LYS A 426 -16.01 2.42 -11.45
C LYS A 426 -15.32 3.71 -11.02
N ALA A 427 -14.03 3.59 -10.69
CA ALA A 427 -13.18 4.71 -10.31
C ALA A 427 -11.74 4.44 -10.71
N ILE A 428 -10.99 5.49 -11.01
CA ILE A 428 -9.54 5.45 -11.19
C ILE A 428 -8.90 6.21 -10.03
N ILE A 429 -7.95 5.58 -9.34
CA ILE A 429 -7.17 6.23 -8.31
C ILE A 429 -5.71 6.14 -8.72
N ASP A 430 -5.09 7.26 -9.06
CA ASP A 430 -3.65 7.28 -9.29
C ASP A 430 -2.88 7.74 -8.05
N VAL A 431 -1.67 7.22 -7.91
CA VAL A 431 -0.81 7.45 -6.76
C VAL A 431 0.62 7.70 -7.20
N ALA A 432 1.20 8.79 -6.73
CA ALA A 432 2.52 9.22 -7.17
C ALA A 432 3.30 9.96 -6.08
N THR A 433 4.59 9.75 -6.05
CA THR A 433 5.56 10.63 -5.42
C THR A 433 5.78 11.83 -6.35
N LEU A 434 4.77 12.73 -6.42
CA LEU A 434 4.67 13.62 -7.57
C LEU A 434 5.36 14.97 -7.37
N THR A 435 5.16 15.61 -6.21
CA THR A 435 5.62 16.99 -6.07
C THR A 435 6.29 17.29 -4.73
N GLY A 436 7.43 17.99 -4.78
CA GLY A 436 8.00 18.62 -3.59
C GLY A 436 7.07 19.68 -2.99
N ALA A 437 6.18 20.27 -3.78
CA ALA A 437 5.17 21.22 -3.32
C ALA A 437 4.18 20.57 -2.32
N CYS A 438 3.80 19.31 -2.51
CA CYS A 438 3.00 18.57 -1.57
C CYS A 438 3.72 18.40 -0.23
N VAL A 439 5.03 18.09 -0.25
CA VAL A 439 5.86 17.98 0.96
C VAL A 439 5.92 19.31 1.71
N VAL A 440 6.05 20.43 0.99
CA VAL A 440 6.04 21.79 1.59
C VAL A 440 4.68 22.08 2.24
N ALA A 441 3.56 21.66 1.62
CA ALA A 441 2.21 21.95 2.11
C ALA A 441 1.82 21.10 3.31
N LEU A 442 2.07 19.76 3.27
CA LEU A 442 1.52 18.79 4.21
C LEU A 442 2.59 18.07 5.06
N GLY A 443 3.86 18.27 4.76
CA GLY A 443 4.98 17.59 5.43
C GLY A 443 4.95 16.08 5.20
N HIS A 444 5.18 15.30 6.26
CA HIS A 444 5.32 13.84 6.21
C HIS A 444 4.19 13.08 6.92
N VAL A 445 3.11 13.78 7.30
CA VAL A 445 2.01 13.20 8.07
C VAL A 445 0.87 12.75 7.17
N ARG A 446 0.46 13.59 6.23
CA ARG A 446 -0.67 13.35 5.33
C ARG A 446 -0.22 13.32 3.89
N SER A 447 -0.83 12.46 3.08
CA SER A 447 -0.77 12.53 1.63
C SER A 447 -1.82 13.52 1.12
N ALA A 448 -1.56 14.22 0.03
CA ALA A 448 -2.61 15.02 -0.61
C ALA A 448 -3.55 14.11 -1.40
N VAL A 449 -4.84 14.43 -1.43
CA VAL A 449 -5.81 13.84 -2.34
C VAL A 449 -6.50 14.95 -3.13
N PHE A 450 -6.65 14.73 -4.43
CA PHE A 450 -7.41 15.55 -5.37
C PHE A 450 -8.46 14.64 -6.01
N SER A 451 -9.67 15.13 -6.26
CA SER A 451 -10.71 14.32 -6.90
C SER A 451 -11.65 15.19 -7.71
N ASN A 452 -12.17 14.64 -8.79
CA ASN A 452 -13.28 15.20 -9.57
C ASN A 452 -14.64 14.60 -9.18
N ASP A 453 -14.67 13.74 -8.14
CA ASP A 453 -15.85 12.99 -7.71
C ASP A 453 -15.93 12.99 -6.18
N GLU A 454 -17.07 13.48 -5.64
CA GLU A 454 -17.27 13.63 -4.20
C GLU A 454 -17.45 12.29 -3.49
N ASP A 455 -18.06 11.28 -4.14
CA ASP A 455 -18.28 9.96 -3.54
C ASP A 455 -16.94 9.21 -3.39
N VAL A 456 -16.09 9.26 -4.42
CA VAL A 456 -14.74 8.68 -4.34
C VAL A 456 -13.91 9.37 -3.26
N LEU A 457 -13.99 10.70 -3.15
CA LEU A 457 -13.30 11.45 -2.10
C LEU A 457 -13.78 11.04 -0.71
N PHE A 458 -15.09 11.00 -0.50
CA PHE A 458 -15.70 10.61 0.77
C PHE A 458 -15.29 9.20 1.20
N ASP A 459 -15.30 8.25 0.28
CA ASP A 459 -14.89 6.86 0.54
C ASP A 459 -13.39 6.75 0.88
N LEU A 460 -12.53 7.54 0.21
CA LEU A 460 -11.10 7.62 0.53
C LEU A 460 -10.87 8.25 1.91
N GLU A 461 -11.60 9.29 2.28
CA GLU A 461 -11.50 9.91 3.61
C GLU A 461 -11.94 8.95 4.72
N ASN A 462 -13.03 8.21 4.51
CA ASN A 462 -13.47 7.17 5.44
C ASN A 462 -12.42 6.07 5.59
N ALA A 463 -11.89 5.56 4.50
CA ALA A 463 -10.82 4.56 4.52
C ALA A 463 -9.54 5.09 5.20
N SER A 464 -9.21 6.35 4.99
CA SER A 464 -8.09 7.03 5.66
C SER A 464 -8.27 7.06 7.18
N ASN A 465 -9.46 7.44 7.64
CA ASN A 465 -9.77 7.47 9.07
C ASN A 465 -9.75 6.07 9.70
N GLN A 466 -10.21 5.05 8.97
CA GLN A 466 -10.22 3.66 9.44
C GLN A 466 -8.83 3.02 9.41
N SER A 467 -8.02 3.28 8.40
CA SER A 467 -6.68 2.71 8.24
C SER A 467 -5.58 3.44 9.01
N GLY A 468 -5.80 4.70 9.38
CA GLY A 468 -4.78 5.59 9.93
C GLY A 468 -3.74 6.07 8.94
N ASP A 469 -3.89 5.73 7.68
CA ASP A 469 -3.07 6.25 6.60
C ASP A 469 -3.67 7.57 6.10
N LEU A 470 -3.29 8.66 6.76
CA LEU A 470 -4.00 9.94 6.71
C LEU A 470 -3.79 10.67 5.38
N ILE A 471 -4.89 11.20 4.84
CA ILE A 471 -4.93 12.07 3.66
C ILE A 471 -5.45 13.46 4.00
N TRP A 472 -5.34 14.39 3.05
CA TRP A 472 -5.93 15.73 3.13
C TRP A 472 -6.39 16.17 1.75
N HIS A 473 -7.67 16.57 1.64
CA HIS A 473 -8.25 17.06 0.39
C HIS A 473 -7.65 18.42 0.01
N MET A 474 -7.22 18.53 -1.25
CA MET A 474 -6.65 19.72 -1.87
C MET A 474 -7.53 20.18 -3.04
N PRO A 475 -7.56 21.48 -3.34
CA PRO A 475 -8.44 22.03 -4.37
C PRO A 475 -8.07 21.56 -5.78
N LEU A 476 -9.08 21.51 -6.67
CA LEU A 476 -8.94 21.19 -8.10
C LEU A 476 -9.74 22.19 -8.95
N ASP A 477 -9.75 23.47 -8.55
CA ASP A 477 -10.60 24.50 -9.15
C ASP A 477 -10.09 24.89 -10.57
N ASP A 478 -11.04 25.31 -11.42
CA ASP A 478 -10.78 25.66 -12.82
C ASP A 478 -9.78 26.82 -12.99
N GLU A 479 -9.70 27.72 -12.01
CA GLU A 479 -8.77 28.85 -12.03
C GLU A 479 -7.28 28.43 -12.08
N TYR A 480 -6.95 27.23 -11.60
CA TYR A 480 -5.60 26.69 -11.72
C TYR A 480 -5.29 26.14 -13.11
N GLN A 481 -6.31 25.75 -13.88
CA GLN A 481 -6.16 25.16 -15.22
C GLN A 481 -5.44 26.10 -16.19
N ALA A 482 -5.72 27.40 -16.14
CA ALA A 482 -5.11 28.40 -17.02
C ALA A 482 -3.57 28.49 -16.89
N GLN A 483 -3.01 28.03 -15.76
CA GLN A 483 -1.55 28.00 -15.60
C GLN A 483 -0.86 26.94 -16.47
N LEU A 484 -1.62 26.02 -17.05
CA LEU A 484 -1.12 24.95 -17.92
C LEU A 484 -1.26 25.27 -19.41
N ASP A 485 -1.74 26.45 -19.78
CA ASP A 485 -1.87 26.85 -21.17
C ASP A 485 -0.51 27.11 -21.81
N SER A 486 -0.30 26.54 -23.01
CA SER A 486 0.92 26.78 -23.80
C SER A 486 0.58 27.67 -25.00
N PRO A 487 1.46 28.58 -25.41
CA PRO A 487 1.26 29.37 -26.64
C PRO A 487 1.44 28.57 -27.94
N ILE A 488 2.00 27.35 -27.87
CA ILE A 488 2.39 26.56 -29.06
C ILE A 488 1.92 25.10 -29.01
N ALA A 489 1.33 24.65 -27.90
CA ALA A 489 0.76 23.32 -27.73
C ALA A 489 -0.61 23.40 -27.03
N ASP A 490 -1.33 22.31 -26.89
CA ASP A 490 -2.61 22.29 -26.16
C ASP A 490 -2.42 22.55 -24.66
N MET A 491 -1.23 22.22 -24.12
CA MET A 491 -0.86 22.48 -22.74
C MET A 491 0.66 22.37 -22.53
N GLN A 492 1.12 22.88 -21.39
CA GLN A 492 2.49 22.68 -20.90
C GLN A 492 2.50 21.74 -19.67
N ASN A 493 3.64 21.07 -19.40
CA ASN A 493 3.70 20.08 -18.32
C ASN A 493 3.88 20.67 -16.92
N ILE A 494 4.11 21.98 -16.77
CA ILE A 494 4.25 22.66 -15.47
C ILE A 494 3.37 23.91 -15.42
N GLY A 495 2.91 24.29 -14.23
CA GLY A 495 2.29 25.59 -13.97
C GLY A 495 3.31 26.64 -13.51
N GLY A 496 2.80 27.72 -12.92
CA GLY A 496 3.62 28.80 -12.34
C GLY A 496 4.38 28.38 -11.08
N LYS A 497 5.00 29.34 -10.40
CA LYS A 497 5.80 29.08 -9.17
C LYS A 497 4.96 28.65 -7.97
N GLY A 498 3.67 28.99 -7.93
CA GLY A 498 2.74 28.64 -6.84
C GLY A 498 1.89 27.43 -7.18
N ALA A 499 1.30 26.82 -6.15
CA ALA A 499 0.33 25.74 -6.25
C ALA A 499 0.82 24.49 -7.05
N GLY A 500 2.10 24.13 -6.93
CA GLY A 500 2.72 23.09 -7.76
C GLY A 500 2.05 21.72 -7.66
N ALA A 501 1.51 21.34 -6.49
CA ALA A 501 0.77 20.11 -6.32
C ALA A 501 -0.61 20.18 -7.02
N VAL A 502 -1.28 21.34 -6.91
CA VAL A 502 -2.60 21.58 -7.53
C VAL A 502 -2.47 21.56 -9.07
N THR A 503 -1.50 22.31 -9.63
CA THR A 503 -1.30 22.33 -11.09
C THR A 503 -0.87 20.98 -11.64
N ALA A 504 -0.16 20.15 -10.85
CA ALA A 504 0.15 18.78 -11.23
C ALA A 504 -1.12 17.91 -11.32
N ALA A 505 -2.01 18.01 -10.33
CA ALA A 505 -3.31 17.33 -10.37
C ALA A 505 -4.20 17.85 -11.51
N CYS A 506 -4.25 19.18 -11.75
CA CYS A 506 -4.91 19.78 -12.89
C CYS A 506 -4.37 19.25 -14.24
N PHE A 507 -3.07 19.05 -14.36
CA PHE A 507 -2.50 18.42 -15.55
C PHE A 507 -3.04 17.00 -15.75
N LEU A 508 -3.04 16.17 -14.71
CA LEU A 508 -3.52 14.79 -14.76
C LEU A 508 -5.02 14.72 -15.09
N SER A 509 -5.84 15.61 -14.53
CA SER A 509 -7.29 15.64 -14.79
C SER A 509 -7.64 15.82 -16.26
N ARG A 510 -6.76 16.47 -17.06
CA ARG A 510 -6.95 16.64 -18.51
C ARG A 510 -6.83 15.33 -19.31
N PHE A 511 -6.36 14.24 -18.69
CA PHE A 511 -6.20 12.92 -19.30
C PHE A 511 -7.25 11.91 -18.82
N VAL A 512 -8.16 12.35 -17.97
CA VAL A 512 -9.36 11.61 -17.54
C VAL A 512 -10.55 12.04 -18.41
N GLU A 513 -11.34 11.09 -18.89
CA GLU A 513 -12.53 11.37 -19.70
C GLU A 513 -13.62 12.01 -18.83
N GLU A 514 -14.44 12.86 -19.47
CA GLU A 514 -15.58 13.50 -18.81
C GLU A 514 -16.54 12.44 -18.24
N GLY A 515 -16.90 12.58 -16.97
CA GLY A 515 -17.77 11.64 -16.25
C GLY A 515 -17.08 10.40 -15.68
N GLN A 516 -15.77 10.24 -15.90
CA GLN A 516 -15.00 9.19 -15.22
C GLN A 516 -14.62 9.65 -13.81
N ALA A 517 -15.11 8.94 -12.80
CA ALA A 517 -14.72 9.19 -11.40
C ALA A 517 -13.23 8.94 -11.22
N TRP A 518 -12.52 9.90 -10.63
CA TRP A 518 -11.07 9.89 -10.49
C TRP A 518 -10.60 10.58 -9.22
N ALA A 519 -9.53 10.04 -8.64
CA ALA A 519 -8.76 10.69 -7.59
C ALA A 519 -7.25 10.53 -7.83
N HIS A 520 -6.49 11.54 -7.44
CA HIS A 520 -5.03 11.54 -7.41
C HIS A 520 -4.52 11.63 -5.97
N LEU A 521 -3.59 10.74 -5.59
CA LEU A 521 -2.88 10.81 -4.32
C LEU A 521 -1.41 11.21 -4.55
N ASP A 522 -1.03 12.40 -4.07
CA ASP A 522 0.39 12.78 -4.01
C ASP A 522 0.99 12.33 -2.66
N ILE A 523 1.84 11.30 -2.74
CA ILE A 523 2.49 10.64 -1.60
C ILE A 523 3.97 11.02 -1.43
N ALA A 524 4.44 12.08 -2.09
CA ALA A 524 5.85 12.51 -2.03
C ALA A 524 6.35 12.73 -0.58
N GLY A 525 5.46 13.18 0.32
CA GLY A 525 5.79 13.37 1.74
C GLY A 525 5.71 12.11 2.60
N THR A 526 5.04 11.03 2.13
CA THR A 526 4.65 9.91 2.98
C THR A 526 5.18 8.56 2.53
N ALA A 527 5.67 8.42 1.29
CA ALA A 527 6.14 7.17 0.73
C ALA A 527 7.45 6.67 1.37
N TRP A 528 8.30 7.56 1.86
CA TRP A 528 9.55 7.22 2.53
C TRP A 528 9.90 8.19 3.67
N ASN A 529 10.76 7.75 4.57
CA ASN A 529 11.45 8.59 5.55
C ASN A 529 12.80 9.00 4.98
N SER A 530 13.16 10.28 5.12
CA SER A 530 14.42 10.83 4.62
C SER A 530 15.54 10.81 5.66
N GLY A 531 16.79 11.07 5.23
CA GLY A 531 17.95 11.27 6.07
C GLY A 531 18.55 9.98 6.65
N ALA A 532 18.96 10.01 7.92
CA ALA A 532 19.70 8.90 8.54
C ALA A 532 18.90 7.59 8.64
N ASN A 533 17.57 7.69 8.69
CA ASN A 533 16.66 6.55 8.78
C ASN A 533 15.86 6.36 7.47
N LYS A 534 16.45 6.74 6.32
CA LYS A 534 15.76 6.64 5.04
C LYS A 534 15.32 5.21 4.74
N ALA A 535 14.04 5.06 4.51
CA ALA A 535 13.41 3.80 4.16
C ALA A 535 11.98 4.02 3.67
N ALA A 536 11.50 3.18 2.78
CA ALA A 536 10.10 3.16 2.37
C ALA A 536 9.17 2.85 3.54
N THR A 537 8.03 3.56 3.61
CA THR A 537 7.02 3.39 4.67
C THR A 537 6.04 2.27 4.37
N GLY A 538 5.81 1.99 3.09
CA GLY A 538 4.76 1.09 2.59
C GLY A 538 3.37 1.74 2.54
N ARG A 539 3.28 3.07 2.71
CA ARG A 539 2.07 3.85 2.45
C ARG A 539 1.88 4.05 0.94
N PRO A 540 0.62 4.13 0.44
CA PRO A 540 -0.65 4.05 1.14
C PRO A 540 -1.33 2.66 1.07
N VAL A 541 -0.60 1.54 1.12
CA VAL A 541 -1.20 0.19 1.08
C VAL A 541 -2.32 -0.01 2.11
N PRO A 542 -2.18 0.43 3.39
CA PRO A 542 -3.27 0.31 4.36
C PRO A 542 -4.54 1.07 3.94
N LEU A 543 -4.39 2.27 3.41
CA LEU A 543 -5.50 3.08 2.88
C LEU A 543 -6.21 2.37 1.73
N PHE A 544 -5.46 1.92 0.72
CA PHE A 544 -6.04 1.24 -0.44
C PHE A 544 -6.76 -0.04 -0.06
N MET A 545 -6.18 -0.86 0.80
CA MET A 545 -6.82 -2.10 1.24
C MET A 545 -8.09 -1.83 2.03
N GLN A 546 -8.13 -0.78 2.84
CA GLN A 546 -9.34 -0.40 3.57
C GLN A 546 -10.42 0.15 2.63
N TYR A 547 -10.04 1.00 1.65
CA TYR A 547 -10.95 1.50 0.62
C TYR A 547 -11.57 0.36 -0.19
N LEU A 548 -10.73 -0.60 -0.62
CA LEU A 548 -11.19 -1.76 -1.39
C LEU A 548 -12.05 -2.72 -0.54
N LYS A 549 -11.74 -2.90 0.74
CA LYS A 549 -12.58 -3.66 1.67
C LYS A 549 -13.97 -3.02 1.80
N ASN A 550 -14.02 -1.71 2.02
CA ASN A 550 -15.29 -0.96 2.12
C ASN A 550 -16.13 -1.07 0.82
N SER A 551 -15.45 -1.14 -0.34
CA SER A 551 -16.11 -1.26 -1.66
C SER A 551 -16.65 -2.67 -1.96
N THR A 552 -16.43 -3.67 -1.10
CA THR A 552 -16.91 -5.05 -1.33
C THR A 552 -18.37 -5.28 -0.93
N ASN A 553 -19.05 -4.32 -0.29
CA ASN A 553 -20.38 -4.50 0.33
C ASN A 553 -20.45 -5.71 1.29
N MET A 554 -19.32 -6.17 1.81
CA MET A 554 -19.29 -7.14 2.91
C MET A 554 -19.52 -6.38 4.21
N VAL A 555 -20.79 -6.32 4.62
CA VAL A 555 -21.24 -5.83 5.93
C VAL A 555 -21.08 -6.95 6.96
#